data_841210a9a45556e1ab788e4235aed36a
#
_entry.id   841210a9a45556e1ab788e4235aed36a
#
_cell.length_a   1.000
_cell.length_b   1.000
_cell.length_c   1.000
_cell.angle_alpha   90.00
_cell.angle_beta   90.00
_cell.angle_gamma   90.00
#
_symmetry.space_group_name_H-M   'P 1'
#
loop_
_entity.id
_entity.type
_entity.pdbx_description
1 polymer ?
#
loop_
_entity_poly.entity_id
_entity_poly.type
_entity_poly.pdbx_seq_one_letter_code
_entity_poly.pdbx_strand_id
1 'polypeptide(L)'
;MVQPYKHEPFTNFKTEENREAYLQGLKTVESYLGQNYDLLIGGERVSTEDKIVSINPSNKEEIVGRVSKANREHAEKAMQAAVEAFKTWRKVKPETRADVLFKAAAIIRRRKHEFSALLTKEAGKPWNEADADTAEAIDFLEYYARQVLRIKDGVPVNSRPNEYNRYDYIPLGVGIIISPWNFPLAIMAGTTVAAIVA
;
A
#
# COMPACT_ATOMS: atom_id res chain seq x y z
N MET A 1 -11.03 15.14 16.27
CA MET A 1 -11.88 14.63 15.17
C MET A 1 -11.04 14.46 13.92
N VAL A 2 -11.18 13.35 13.21
CA VAL A 2 -10.52 13.15 11.91
C VAL A 2 -11.19 14.03 10.86
N GLN A 3 -10.40 14.76 10.07
CA GLN A 3 -10.92 15.63 9.01
C GLN A 3 -11.65 14.81 7.93
N PRO A 4 -12.67 15.35 7.27
CA PRO A 4 -13.33 14.71 6.15
C PRO A 4 -12.32 14.28 5.08
N TYR A 5 -12.64 13.18 4.39
CA TYR A 5 -11.82 12.70 3.27
C TYR A 5 -11.77 13.76 2.15
N LYS A 6 -10.60 13.94 1.59
CA LYS A 6 -10.36 14.72 0.38
C LYS A 6 -9.37 13.96 -0.48
N HIS A 7 -9.57 13.99 -1.79
CA HIS A 7 -8.63 13.42 -2.74
C HIS A 7 -7.26 14.08 -2.64
N GLU A 8 -6.22 13.28 -2.80
CA GLU A 8 -4.86 13.76 -2.92
C GLU A 8 -4.71 14.55 -4.23
N PRO A 9 -4.23 15.79 -4.19
CA PRO A 9 -4.10 16.61 -5.40
C PRO A 9 -3.01 16.04 -6.32
N PHE A 10 -3.28 16.05 -7.63
CA PHE A 10 -2.27 15.74 -8.64
C PHE A 10 -1.24 16.85 -8.73
N THR A 11 0.00 16.47 -9.03
CA THR A 11 1.09 17.40 -9.21
C THR A 11 0.93 18.20 -10.50
N ASN A 12 0.99 19.52 -10.42
CA ASN A 12 0.96 20.38 -11.58
C ASN A 12 2.36 20.52 -12.20
N PHE A 13 2.70 19.69 -13.17
CA PHE A 13 4.00 19.70 -13.84
C PHE A 13 4.22 20.89 -14.81
N LYS A 14 3.27 21.85 -14.91
CA LYS A 14 3.50 23.09 -15.64
C LYS A 14 4.42 24.05 -14.87
N THR A 15 4.54 23.90 -13.55
CA THR A 15 5.45 24.70 -12.72
C THR A 15 6.86 24.11 -12.73
N GLU A 16 7.87 25.00 -12.73
CA GLU A 16 9.29 24.59 -12.67
C GLU A 16 9.60 23.85 -11.39
N GLU A 17 9.13 24.39 -10.25
CA GLU A 17 9.33 23.80 -8.92
C GLU A 17 8.93 22.31 -8.86
N ASN A 18 7.74 21.97 -9.40
CA ASN A 18 7.25 20.59 -9.40
C ASN A 18 8.05 19.68 -10.35
N ARG A 19 8.54 20.23 -11.48
CA ARG A 19 9.42 19.50 -12.38
C ARG A 19 10.77 19.21 -11.71
N GLU A 20 11.36 20.20 -11.06
CA GLU A 20 12.62 20.03 -10.32
C GLU A 20 12.48 19.04 -9.17
N ALA A 21 11.39 19.11 -8.41
CA ALA A 21 11.10 18.14 -7.35
C ALA A 21 10.99 16.70 -7.88
N TYR A 22 10.36 16.52 -9.03
CA TYR A 22 10.27 15.20 -9.67
C TYR A 22 11.63 14.71 -10.18
N LEU A 23 12.43 15.59 -10.81
CA LEU A 23 13.80 15.27 -11.25
C LEU A 23 14.69 14.89 -10.06
N GLN A 24 14.50 15.55 -8.92
CA GLN A 24 15.19 15.15 -7.68
C GLN A 24 14.72 13.76 -7.19
N GLY A 25 13.42 13.45 -7.32
CA GLY A 25 12.88 12.12 -7.07
C GLY A 25 13.54 11.05 -7.95
N LEU A 26 13.71 11.32 -9.25
CA LEU A 26 14.43 10.41 -10.18
C LEU A 26 15.89 10.18 -9.73
N LYS A 27 16.62 11.24 -9.38
CA LYS A 27 18.01 11.10 -8.86
C LYS A 27 18.06 10.28 -7.58
N THR A 28 17.07 10.44 -6.69
CA THR A 28 16.97 9.64 -5.47
C THR A 28 16.77 8.17 -5.81
N VAL A 29 15.87 7.85 -6.73
CA VAL A 29 15.61 6.47 -7.19
C VAL A 29 16.87 5.88 -7.84
N GLU A 30 17.55 6.63 -8.70
CA GLU A 30 18.80 6.19 -9.37
C GLU A 30 19.88 5.76 -8.35
N SER A 31 19.91 6.37 -7.17
CA SER A 31 20.91 6.04 -6.13
C SER A 31 20.75 4.65 -5.52
N TYR A 32 19.59 3.99 -5.68
CA TYR A 32 19.33 2.66 -5.13
C TYR A 32 18.82 1.65 -6.16
N LEU A 33 18.90 1.96 -7.46
CA LEU A 33 18.61 0.97 -8.51
C LEU A 33 19.52 -0.25 -8.39
N GLY A 34 19.01 -1.39 -8.84
CA GLY A 34 19.73 -2.66 -8.86
C GLY A 34 19.92 -3.35 -7.52
N GLN A 35 19.35 -2.81 -6.44
CA GLN A 35 19.43 -3.42 -5.11
C GLN A 35 18.65 -4.75 -5.03
N ASN A 36 19.00 -5.56 -4.03
CA ASN A 36 18.30 -6.80 -3.70
C ASN A 36 17.21 -6.53 -2.65
N TYR A 37 16.05 -7.13 -2.88
CA TYR A 37 14.90 -7.05 -1.99
C TYR A 37 14.50 -8.46 -1.54
N ASP A 38 14.53 -8.67 -0.23
CA ASP A 38 14.19 -9.94 0.38
C ASP A 38 12.67 -10.09 0.57
N LEU A 39 12.22 -11.34 0.70
CA LEU A 39 10.86 -11.61 1.19
C LEU A 39 10.74 -11.10 2.63
N LEU A 40 9.55 -10.64 3.00
CA LEU A 40 9.24 -10.28 4.38
C LEU A 40 8.19 -11.27 4.91
N ILE A 41 8.60 -12.16 5.81
CA ILE A 41 7.76 -13.21 6.37
C ILE A 41 7.83 -13.17 7.89
N GLY A 42 6.70 -12.94 8.54
CA GLY A 42 6.65 -12.89 10.01
C GLY A 42 7.51 -11.78 10.64
N GLY A 43 7.80 -10.72 9.88
CA GLY A 43 8.68 -9.62 10.31
C GLY A 43 10.18 -9.85 10.01
N GLU A 44 10.55 -11.01 9.52
CA GLU A 44 11.92 -11.36 9.16
C GLU A 44 12.18 -11.21 7.65
N ARG A 45 13.42 -10.83 7.29
CA ARG A 45 13.87 -10.77 5.90
C ARG A 45 14.44 -12.13 5.50
N VAL A 46 13.90 -12.70 4.41
CA VAL A 46 14.31 -14.01 3.89
C VAL A 46 14.84 -13.83 2.48
N SER A 47 16.15 -14.01 2.32
CA SER A 47 16.83 -14.01 1.02
C SER A 47 16.74 -15.40 0.38
N THR A 48 16.60 -15.45 -0.93
CA THR A 48 16.65 -16.67 -1.72
C THR A 48 17.74 -16.57 -2.78
N GLU A 49 18.29 -17.70 -3.26
CA GLU A 49 19.26 -17.70 -4.37
C GLU A 49 18.61 -17.21 -5.67
N ASP A 50 17.44 -17.75 -6.00
CA ASP A 50 16.67 -17.33 -7.16
C ASP A 50 16.10 -15.92 -6.96
N LYS A 51 16.28 -15.06 -7.98
CA LYS A 51 15.78 -13.69 -7.99
C LYS A 51 14.90 -13.43 -9.20
N ILE A 52 13.87 -12.63 -9.00
CA ILE A 52 13.13 -11.98 -10.09
C ILE A 52 13.84 -10.65 -10.36
N VAL A 53 14.27 -10.45 -11.59
CA VAL A 53 14.93 -9.20 -12.01
C VAL A 53 13.89 -8.28 -12.63
N SER A 54 13.67 -7.12 -12.03
CA SER A 54 12.86 -6.03 -12.59
C SER A 54 13.76 -5.11 -13.38
N ILE A 55 13.40 -4.84 -14.63
CA ILE A 55 14.15 -3.98 -15.54
C ILE A 55 13.29 -2.79 -15.97
N ASN A 56 13.94 -1.68 -16.32
CA ASN A 56 13.27 -0.54 -16.88
C ASN A 56 12.78 -0.86 -18.32
N PRO A 57 11.48 -0.81 -18.62
CA PRO A 57 10.95 -1.12 -19.94
C PRO A 57 11.44 -0.15 -21.04
N SER A 58 11.83 1.07 -20.66
CA SER A 58 12.38 2.07 -21.58
C SER A 58 13.90 1.95 -21.78
N ASN A 59 14.60 1.21 -20.90
CA ASN A 59 16.03 0.94 -20.99
C ASN A 59 16.34 -0.44 -20.41
N LYS A 60 16.37 -1.46 -21.26
CA LYS A 60 16.49 -2.87 -20.82
C LYS A 60 17.83 -3.21 -20.15
N GLU A 61 18.83 -2.35 -20.26
CA GLU A 61 20.12 -2.51 -19.54
C GLU A 61 20.03 -1.98 -18.10
N GLU A 62 19.02 -1.20 -17.78
CA GLU A 62 18.83 -0.64 -16.44
C GLU A 62 18.03 -1.60 -15.54
N ILE A 63 18.69 -2.17 -14.56
CA ILE A 63 18.05 -3.03 -13.56
C ILE A 63 17.46 -2.14 -12.47
N VAL A 64 16.15 -2.20 -12.29
CA VAL A 64 15.43 -1.47 -11.23
C VAL A 64 15.66 -2.14 -9.88
N GLY A 65 15.55 -3.45 -9.83
CA GLY A 65 15.80 -4.21 -8.61
C GLY A 65 15.79 -5.72 -8.81
N ARG A 66 16.25 -6.46 -7.80
CA ARG A 66 16.22 -7.91 -7.76
C ARG A 66 15.44 -8.36 -6.53
N VAL A 67 14.32 -9.04 -6.74
CA VAL A 67 13.43 -9.49 -5.67
C VAL A 67 13.63 -10.98 -5.44
N SER A 68 13.76 -11.40 -4.19
CA SER A 68 13.84 -12.81 -3.83
C SER A 68 12.61 -13.56 -4.32
N LYS A 69 12.82 -14.65 -5.08
CA LYS A 69 11.74 -15.48 -5.63
C LYS A 69 11.24 -16.46 -4.57
N ALA A 70 9.99 -16.32 -4.18
CA ALA A 70 9.36 -17.24 -3.24
C ALA A 70 9.04 -18.60 -3.91
N ASN A 71 9.08 -19.65 -3.12
CA ASN A 71 8.57 -20.97 -3.47
C ASN A 71 7.37 -21.32 -2.58
N ARG A 72 6.85 -22.55 -2.73
CA ARG A 72 5.70 -23.03 -1.97
C ARG A 72 5.94 -23.02 -0.45
N GLU A 73 7.12 -23.41 0.00
CA GLU A 73 7.47 -23.42 1.42
C GLU A 73 7.42 -22.01 2.03
N HIS A 74 7.94 -21.01 1.30
CA HIS A 74 7.85 -19.62 1.70
C HIS A 74 6.39 -19.14 1.79
N ALA A 75 5.55 -19.53 0.84
CA ALA A 75 4.13 -19.16 0.86
C ALA A 75 3.40 -19.80 2.06
N GLU A 76 3.70 -21.07 2.38
CA GLU A 76 3.14 -21.74 3.55
C GLU A 76 3.58 -21.09 4.86
N LYS A 77 4.87 -20.73 4.99
CA LYS A 77 5.38 -19.98 6.15
C LYS A 77 4.73 -18.60 6.28
N ALA A 78 4.54 -17.89 5.16
CA ALA A 78 3.88 -16.58 5.16
C ALA A 78 2.41 -16.71 5.61
N MET A 79 1.70 -17.72 5.13
CA MET A 79 0.33 -18.01 5.55
C MET A 79 0.25 -18.33 7.05
N GLN A 80 1.14 -19.17 7.57
CA GLN A 80 1.20 -19.50 9.00
C GLN A 80 1.48 -18.26 9.86
N ALA A 81 2.43 -17.41 9.44
CA ALA A 81 2.75 -16.16 10.13
C ALA A 81 1.54 -15.20 10.14
N ALA A 82 0.80 -15.11 9.03
CA ALA A 82 -0.39 -14.27 8.94
C ALA A 82 -1.54 -14.81 9.84
N VAL A 83 -1.75 -16.12 9.87
CA VAL A 83 -2.74 -16.76 10.76
C VAL A 83 -2.41 -16.51 12.21
N GLU A 84 -1.14 -16.58 12.59
CA GLU A 84 -0.72 -16.30 13.97
C GLU A 84 -0.91 -14.82 14.32
N ALA A 85 -0.49 -13.91 13.44
CA ALA A 85 -0.66 -12.47 13.62
C ALA A 85 -2.15 -12.07 13.73
N PHE A 86 -3.03 -12.74 12.99
CA PHE A 86 -4.48 -12.48 13.05
C PHE A 86 -5.07 -12.66 14.44
N LYS A 87 -4.56 -13.60 15.25
CA LYS A 87 -5.08 -13.85 16.63
C LYS A 87 -5.00 -12.61 17.52
N THR A 88 -4.01 -11.78 17.32
CA THR A 88 -3.81 -10.53 18.06
C THR A 88 -4.32 -9.32 17.32
N TRP A 89 -4.04 -9.22 16.01
CA TRP A 89 -4.41 -8.07 15.19
C TRP A 89 -5.92 -7.83 15.14
N ARG A 90 -6.73 -8.89 15.05
CA ARG A 90 -8.20 -8.78 15.10
C ARG A 90 -8.76 -8.13 16.37
N LYS A 91 -7.96 -8.07 17.45
CA LYS A 91 -8.34 -7.45 18.73
C LYS A 91 -7.85 -6.02 18.88
N VAL A 92 -7.03 -5.54 17.94
CA VAL A 92 -6.52 -4.16 17.92
C VAL A 92 -7.67 -3.21 17.64
N LYS A 93 -7.75 -2.13 18.41
CA LYS A 93 -8.81 -1.13 18.24
C LYS A 93 -8.82 -0.55 16.83
N PRO A 94 -10.00 -0.32 16.25
CA PRO A 94 -10.13 0.29 14.92
C PRO A 94 -9.37 1.61 14.77
N GLU A 95 -9.32 2.43 15.82
CA GLU A 95 -8.57 3.69 15.84
C GLU A 95 -7.08 3.46 15.64
N THR A 96 -6.51 2.48 16.32
CA THR A 96 -5.09 2.15 16.20
C THR A 96 -4.75 1.62 14.80
N ARG A 97 -5.64 0.80 14.22
CA ARG A 97 -5.46 0.32 12.83
C ARG A 97 -5.55 1.46 11.82
N ALA A 98 -6.53 2.37 12.00
CA ALA A 98 -6.65 3.57 11.17
C ALA A 98 -5.41 4.48 11.27
N ASP A 99 -4.86 4.67 12.47
CA ASP A 99 -3.66 5.49 12.68
C ASP A 99 -2.42 4.95 11.93
N VAL A 100 -2.31 3.63 11.79
CA VAL A 100 -1.24 3.02 10.97
C VAL A 100 -1.38 3.47 9.51
N LEU A 101 -2.59 3.45 8.96
CA LEU A 101 -2.85 3.86 7.59
C LEU A 101 -2.61 5.37 7.40
N PHE A 102 -3.06 6.21 8.31
CA PHE A 102 -2.80 7.65 8.24
C PHE A 102 -1.30 7.97 8.28
N LYS A 103 -0.52 7.27 9.10
CA LYS A 103 0.94 7.41 9.14
C LYS A 103 1.59 6.97 7.82
N ALA A 104 1.14 5.85 7.25
CA ALA A 104 1.62 5.38 5.96
C ALA A 104 1.29 6.40 4.84
N ALA A 105 0.07 6.92 4.79
CA ALA A 105 -0.34 7.97 3.85
C ALA A 105 0.56 9.21 3.95
N ALA A 106 0.83 9.66 5.18
CA ALA A 106 1.71 10.80 5.41
C ALA A 106 3.15 10.55 4.94
N ILE A 107 3.66 9.32 5.06
CA ILE A 107 4.99 8.93 4.57
C ILE A 107 5.03 8.95 3.04
N ILE A 108 4.05 8.33 2.39
CA ILE A 108 3.98 8.30 0.91
C ILE A 108 3.85 9.73 0.38
N ARG A 109 3.00 10.56 1.00
CA ARG A 109 2.82 11.97 0.60
C ARG A 109 4.12 12.79 0.67
N ARG A 110 4.91 12.63 1.73
CA ARG A 110 6.22 13.30 1.83
C ARG A 110 7.23 12.82 0.78
N ARG A 111 7.10 11.58 0.33
CA ARG A 111 7.98 10.95 -0.65
C ARG A 111 7.30 10.79 -2.01
N LYS A 112 6.26 11.57 -2.30
CA LYS A 112 5.39 11.39 -3.47
C LYS A 112 6.20 11.33 -4.76
N HIS A 113 7.10 12.28 -4.99
CA HIS A 113 7.92 12.31 -6.20
C HIS A 113 8.91 11.14 -6.29
N GLU A 114 9.40 10.63 -5.19
CA GLU A 114 10.25 9.44 -5.18
C GLU A 114 9.47 8.18 -5.56
N PHE A 115 8.28 7.95 -4.98
CA PHE A 115 7.42 6.83 -5.37
C PHE A 115 7.01 6.93 -6.84
N SER A 116 6.60 8.11 -7.30
CA SER A 116 6.22 8.33 -8.70
C SER A 116 7.41 8.14 -9.65
N ALA A 117 8.61 8.56 -9.27
CA ALA A 117 9.82 8.35 -10.05
C ALA A 117 10.18 6.85 -10.18
N LEU A 118 9.97 6.07 -9.11
CA LEU A 118 10.16 4.62 -9.17
C LEU A 118 9.17 3.97 -10.15
N LEU A 119 7.91 4.40 -10.14
CA LEU A 119 6.89 3.94 -11.10
C LEU A 119 7.27 4.28 -12.55
N THR A 120 7.87 5.43 -12.78
CA THR A 120 8.41 5.79 -14.11
C THR A 120 9.53 4.84 -14.53
N LYS A 121 10.44 4.48 -13.63
CA LYS A 121 11.57 3.58 -13.91
C LYS A 121 11.13 2.12 -14.07
N GLU A 122 10.22 1.64 -13.24
CA GLU A 122 9.83 0.22 -13.20
C GLU A 122 8.68 -0.12 -14.17
N ALA A 123 7.66 0.72 -14.23
CA ALA A 123 6.48 0.47 -15.07
C ALA A 123 6.45 1.28 -16.38
N GLY A 124 7.43 2.16 -16.60
CA GLY A 124 7.49 3.01 -17.80
C GLY A 124 6.39 4.07 -17.84
N LYS A 125 5.79 4.43 -16.70
CA LYS A 125 4.71 5.41 -16.66
C LYS A 125 5.22 6.82 -16.94
N PRO A 126 4.51 7.63 -17.76
CA PRO A 126 4.78 9.05 -17.83
C PRO A 126 4.49 9.72 -16.48
N TRP A 127 5.12 10.87 -16.22
CA TRP A 127 5.12 11.52 -14.91
C TRP A 127 3.74 11.78 -14.32
N ASN A 128 2.79 12.22 -15.15
CA ASN A 128 1.42 12.48 -14.72
C ASN A 128 0.67 11.21 -14.30
N GLU A 129 0.89 10.08 -14.98
CA GLU A 129 0.27 8.79 -14.64
C GLU A 129 0.94 8.16 -13.42
N ALA A 130 2.26 8.29 -13.29
CA ALA A 130 3.00 7.87 -12.10
C ALA A 130 2.59 8.67 -10.85
N ASP A 131 2.39 9.99 -10.99
CA ASP A 131 1.87 10.86 -9.94
C ASP A 131 0.44 10.47 -9.53
N ALA A 132 -0.42 10.17 -10.51
CA ALA A 132 -1.80 9.75 -10.27
C ALA A 132 -1.86 8.40 -9.52
N ASP A 133 -1.03 7.42 -9.89
CA ASP A 133 -0.92 6.14 -9.19
C ASP A 133 -0.50 6.33 -7.72
N THR A 134 0.50 7.19 -7.48
CA THR A 134 0.94 7.51 -6.12
C THR A 134 -0.15 8.25 -5.32
N ALA A 135 -0.86 9.18 -5.95
CA ALA A 135 -1.96 9.90 -5.31
C ALA A 135 -3.10 8.96 -4.93
N GLU A 136 -3.46 8.02 -5.82
CA GLU A 136 -4.48 7.02 -5.57
C GLU A 136 -4.09 6.07 -4.42
N ALA A 137 -2.82 5.68 -4.31
CA ALA A 137 -2.33 4.91 -3.16
C ALA A 137 -2.55 5.65 -1.83
N ILE A 138 -2.26 6.96 -1.80
CA ILE A 138 -2.53 7.82 -0.64
C ILE A 138 -4.03 7.88 -0.36
N ASP A 139 -4.85 8.04 -1.40
CA ASP A 139 -6.30 8.09 -1.29
C ASP A 139 -6.89 6.82 -0.68
N PHE A 140 -6.43 5.63 -1.09
CA PHE A 140 -6.87 4.38 -0.49
C PHE A 140 -6.54 4.29 1.00
N LEU A 141 -5.34 4.67 1.41
CA LEU A 141 -4.94 4.71 2.82
C LEU A 141 -5.83 5.65 3.63
N GLU A 142 -6.03 6.86 3.16
CA GLU A 142 -6.86 7.89 3.80
C GLU A 142 -8.33 7.50 3.85
N TYR A 143 -8.85 6.91 2.77
CA TYR A 143 -10.24 6.52 2.66
C TYR A 143 -10.56 5.32 3.57
N TYR A 144 -9.81 4.23 3.50
CA TYR A 144 -10.10 3.03 4.29
C TYR A 144 -9.87 3.25 5.79
N ALA A 145 -8.90 4.07 6.18
CA ALA A 145 -8.75 4.49 7.58
C ALA A 145 -10.03 5.18 8.10
N ARG A 146 -10.67 6.03 7.29
CA ARG A 146 -11.94 6.67 7.67
C ARG A 146 -13.12 5.71 7.66
N GLN A 147 -13.13 4.75 6.72
CA GLN A 147 -14.24 3.79 6.65
C GLN A 147 -14.28 2.88 7.87
N VAL A 148 -13.13 2.36 8.34
CA VAL A 148 -13.12 1.54 9.56
C VAL A 148 -13.58 2.34 10.78
N LEU A 149 -13.21 3.63 10.89
CA LEU A 149 -13.69 4.51 11.96
C LEU A 149 -15.21 4.77 11.88
N ARG A 150 -15.76 4.81 10.67
CA ARG A 150 -17.20 4.99 10.44
C ARG A 150 -18.03 3.80 10.89
N ILE A 151 -17.51 2.58 10.73
CA ILE A 151 -18.25 1.34 11.00
C ILE A 151 -17.84 0.66 12.32
N LYS A 152 -16.92 1.24 13.08
CA LYS A 152 -16.33 0.64 14.30
C LYS A 152 -17.34 0.29 15.39
N ASP A 153 -18.42 1.04 15.47
CA ASP A 153 -19.49 0.88 16.46
C ASP A 153 -20.73 0.17 15.85
N GLY A 154 -20.54 -0.47 14.71
CA GLY A 154 -21.61 -1.11 13.95
C GLY A 154 -22.32 -0.15 12.99
N VAL A 155 -23.36 -0.64 12.33
CA VAL A 155 -24.19 0.11 11.40
C VAL A 155 -25.57 0.35 12.04
N PRO A 156 -26.15 1.56 11.95
CA PRO A 156 -27.47 1.82 12.46
C PRO A 156 -28.51 0.86 11.87
N VAL A 157 -29.32 0.27 12.73
CA VAL A 157 -30.42 -0.60 12.39
C VAL A 157 -31.67 -0.20 13.13
N ASN A 158 -32.85 -0.49 12.57
CA ASN A 158 -34.13 -0.25 13.24
C ASN A 158 -34.40 -1.36 14.24
N SER A 159 -34.76 -0.96 15.49
CA SER A 159 -35.25 -1.87 16.52
C SER A 159 -36.76 -1.67 16.71
N ARG A 160 -37.47 -2.75 17.03
CA ARG A 160 -38.89 -2.69 17.45
C ARG A 160 -38.95 -2.49 18.99
N PRO A 161 -40.11 -2.11 19.52
CA PRO A 161 -40.28 -2.08 20.98
C PRO A 161 -39.90 -3.42 21.61
N ASN A 162 -39.07 -3.38 22.65
CA ASN A 162 -38.52 -4.55 23.39
C ASN A 162 -37.51 -5.40 22.59
N GLU A 163 -37.00 -4.92 21.47
CA GLU A 163 -35.91 -5.54 20.72
C GLU A 163 -34.67 -4.63 20.70
N TYR A 164 -33.50 -5.23 20.79
CA TYR A 164 -32.24 -4.56 20.60
C TYR A 164 -31.52 -5.22 19.40
N ASN A 165 -31.56 -4.55 18.26
CA ASN A 165 -30.94 -5.04 17.04
C ASN A 165 -29.57 -4.37 16.84
N ARG A 166 -28.58 -5.15 16.42
CA ARG A 166 -27.23 -4.69 16.17
C ARG A 166 -26.70 -5.32 14.88
N TYR A 167 -25.96 -4.55 14.13
CA TYR A 167 -25.27 -5.01 12.92
C TYR A 167 -23.80 -4.62 13.00
N ASP A 168 -22.94 -5.62 13.19
CA ASP A 168 -21.50 -5.44 13.32
C ASP A 168 -20.77 -6.13 12.18
N TYR A 169 -19.67 -5.54 11.74
CA TYR A 169 -18.70 -6.21 10.87
C TYR A 169 -17.73 -7.03 11.69
N ILE A 170 -17.41 -8.22 11.21
CA ILE A 170 -16.41 -9.10 11.82
C ILE A 170 -15.30 -9.39 10.82
N PRO A 171 -14.02 -9.49 11.26
CA PRO A 171 -12.92 -9.80 10.37
C PRO A 171 -13.03 -11.24 9.85
N LEU A 172 -12.78 -11.42 8.54
CA LEU A 172 -12.91 -12.72 7.85
C LEU A 172 -11.72 -13.65 8.07
N GLY A 173 -10.58 -13.14 8.51
CA GLY A 173 -9.36 -13.91 8.70
C GLY A 173 -8.21 -13.42 7.82
N VAL A 174 -7.42 -14.35 7.30
CA VAL A 174 -6.28 -14.05 6.43
C VAL A 174 -6.72 -14.02 4.99
N GLY A 175 -6.28 -13.02 4.24
CA GLY A 175 -6.49 -12.88 2.81
C GLY A 175 -5.19 -12.98 2.01
N ILE A 176 -5.31 -13.31 0.74
CA ILE A 176 -4.21 -13.27 -0.22
C ILE A 176 -4.45 -12.11 -1.18
N ILE A 177 -3.46 -11.25 -1.35
CA ILE A 177 -3.51 -10.12 -2.27
C ILE A 177 -2.69 -10.47 -3.51
N ILE A 178 -3.32 -10.41 -4.68
CA ILE A 178 -2.68 -10.60 -5.99
C ILE A 178 -3.05 -9.41 -6.86
N SER A 179 -2.21 -8.39 -6.81
CA SER A 179 -2.47 -7.13 -7.52
C SER A 179 -2.07 -7.22 -8.98
N PRO A 180 -2.78 -6.52 -9.88
CA PRO A 180 -2.36 -6.34 -11.27
C PRO A 180 -1.08 -5.49 -11.36
N TRP A 181 -0.34 -5.69 -12.44
CA TRP A 181 0.95 -5.03 -12.66
C TRP A 181 0.84 -3.56 -13.13
N ASN A 182 -0.29 -3.16 -13.68
CA ASN A 182 -0.46 -1.87 -14.36
C ASN A 182 -0.69 -0.66 -13.44
N PHE A 183 -1.10 -0.91 -12.18
CA PHE A 183 -1.13 0.06 -11.09
C PHE A 183 -0.38 -0.52 -9.88
N PRO A 184 0.95 -0.64 -9.99
CA PRO A 184 1.73 -1.46 -9.07
C PRO A 184 1.79 -0.91 -7.65
N LEU A 185 1.59 0.39 -7.46
CA LEU A 185 1.52 0.99 -6.14
C LEU A 185 0.07 1.11 -5.63
N ALA A 186 -0.81 1.76 -6.40
CA ALA A 186 -2.16 2.08 -5.95
C ALA A 186 -2.99 0.84 -5.62
N ILE A 187 -3.09 -0.11 -6.56
CA ILE A 187 -3.98 -1.27 -6.35
C ILE A 187 -3.38 -2.22 -5.31
N MET A 188 -2.06 -2.41 -5.30
CA MET A 188 -1.41 -3.21 -4.27
C MET A 188 -1.63 -2.60 -2.88
N ALA A 189 -1.41 -1.30 -2.73
CA ALA A 189 -1.67 -0.60 -1.49
C ALA A 189 -3.16 -0.68 -1.11
N GLY A 190 -4.07 -0.34 -2.04
CA GLY A 190 -5.51 -0.29 -1.79
C GLY A 190 -6.08 -1.62 -1.30
N THR A 191 -5.80 -2.71 -2.00
CA THR A 191 -6.29 -4.05 -1.62
C THR A 191 -5.68 -4.53 -0.30
N THR A 192 -4.38 -4.27 -0.08
CA THR A 192 -3.69 -4.65 1.15
C THR A 192 -4.24 -3.90 2.35
N VAL A 193 -4.35 -2.57 2.25
CA VAL A 193 -4.77 -1.76 3.42
C VAL A 193 -6.26 -1.91 3.72
N ALA A 194 -7.10 -2.18 2.71
CA ALA A 194 -8.50 -2.55 2.92
C ALA A 194 -8.62 -3.82 3.77
N ALA A 195 -7.79 -4.83 3.48
CA ALA A 195 -7.81 -6.09 4.22
C ALA A 195 -7.26 -5.94 5.65
N ILE A 196 -6.14 -5.24 5.84
CA ILE A 196 -5.51 -5.14 7.17
C ILE A 196 -6.21 -4.17 8.13
N VAL A 197 -6.97 -3.21 7.64
CA VAL A 197 -7.69 -2.25 8.49
C VAL A 197 -9.04 -2.77 8.97
N ALA A 198 -9.63 -3.76 8.27
CA ALA A 198 -10.94 -4.35 8.54
C ALA A 198 -10.99 -5.32 9.78
#